data_a217bb9b6db692c146d281db67518c7f
#
_entry.id   a217bb9b6db692c146d281db67518c7f
#
_cell.length_a   1.000
_cell.length_b   1.000
_cell.length_c   1.000
_cell.angle_alpha   90.00
_cell.angle_beta   90.00
_cell.angle_gamma   90.00
#
_symmetry.space_group_name_H-M   'P 1'
#
loop_
_entity.id
_entity.type
_entity.pdbx_description
1 polymer ?
#
loop_
_entity_poly.entity_id
_entity_poly.type
_entity_poly.pdbx_seq_one_letter_code
_entity_poly.pdbx_strand_id
1 'polypeptide(L)'
;MVRPVKAIKPRTKLIAVTHCSNVLGTLVDVAAICAGARTYGVPVLVDGSQAAIHMPINVEQIGCDFYAVTGHKLYGPSGSGAIYVHQDRMAEMRPFMGGGDMIREVTRDTVIYNAAPMKFEAGTPGIVQTIGLGVALDYLTGLGMANIAAHENQLRDYARKRLDGLNWITVQGTTPDKALIFSFSMEGAAHAHDISTILDKKGVAVRAGQHCTGPLMAHLGLNATCRASFGLYNTNAEVDVLIDALELAHDLLC
;
A
#
# COMPACT_ATOMS: atom_id res chain seq x y z
N MET A 1 8.44 -13.69 -18.74
CA MET A 1 8.64 -12.23 -18.89
C MET A 1 7.44 -11.53 -18.28
N VAL A 2 7.68 -10.62 -17.34
CA VAL A 2 6.64 -9.90 -16.59
C VAL A 2 5.78 -9.05 -17.53
N ARG A 3 4.44 -9.11 -17.41
CA ARG A 3 3.51 -8.40 -18.32
C ARG A 3 3.76 -6.89 -18.45
N PRO A 4 4.08 -6.12 -17.37
CA PRO A 4 4.38 -4.69 -17.48
C PRO A 4 5.55 -4.39 -18.43
N VAL A 5 6.58 -5.23 -18.46
CA VAL A 5 7.74 -5.04 -19.34
C VAL A 5 7.35 -5.21 -20.82
N LYS A 6 6.39 -6.09 -21.11
CA LYS A 6 5.85 -6.26 -22.49
C LYS A 6 5.04 -5.05 -22.97
N ALA A 7 4.57 -4.20 -22.06
CA ALA A 7 3.80 -3.01 -22.38
C ALA A 7 4.67 -1.78 -22.69
N ILE A 8 6.00 -1.87 -22.50
CA ILE A 8 6.93 -0.77 -22.80
C ILE A 8 6.93 -0.48 -24.30
N LYS A 9 6.80 0.80 -24.62
CA LYS A 9 6.82 1.33 -25.99
C LYS A 9 7.94 2.39 -26.10
N PRO A 10 8.37 2.78 -27.34
CA PRO A 10 9.42 3.78 -27.51
C PRO A 10 9.17 5.12 -26.81
N ARG A 11 7.93 5.50 -26.57
CA ARG A 11 7.55 6.71 -25.82
C ARG A 11 7.27 6.51 -24.35
N THR A 12 7.45 5.33 -23.78
CA THR A 12 7.31 5.09 -22.35
C THR A 12 8.41 5.83 -21.60
N LYS A 13 8.02 6.72 -20.67
CA LYS A 13 8.96 7.58 -19.92
C LYS A 13 9.12 7.13 -18.47
N LEU A 14 8.13 6.46 -17.93
CA LEU A 14 8.09 6.00 -16.54
C LEU A 14 7.13 4.81 -16.43
N ILE A 15 7.48 3.85 -15.60
CA ILE A 15 6.56 2.82 -15.11
C ILE A 15 6.22 3.19 -13.67
N ALA A 16 4.93 3.35 -13.34
CA ALA A 16 4.45 3.48 -11.99
C ALA A 16 3.65 2.22 -11.61
N VAL A 17 4.03 1.55 -10.52
CA VAL A 17 3.43 0.28 -10.12
C VAL A 17 3.32 0.19 -8.59
N THR A 18 2.23 -0.40 -8.10
CA THR A 18 2.10 -0.70 -6.67
C THR A 18 2.91 -1.95 -6.31
N HIS A 19 3.51 -1.97 -5.11
CA HIS A 19 4.20 -3.15 -4.58
C HIS A 19 3.22 -4.14 -3.95
N CYS A 20 2.18 -3.63 -3.28
CA CYS A 20 1.11 -4.42 -2.69
C CYS A 20 -0.25 -3.79 -3.00
N SER A 21 -1.19 -4.58 -3.48
CA SER A 21 -2.55 -4.10 -3.73
C SER A 21 -3.28 -3.82 -2.43
N ASN A 22 -3.82 -2.61 -2.30
CA ASN A 22 -4.66 -2.22 -1.16
C ASN A 22 -6.06 -2.86 -1.17
N VAL A 23 -6.41 -3.60 -2.21
CA VAL A 23 -7.69 -4.31 -2.35
C VAL A 23 -7.47 -5.82 -2.28
N LEU A 24 -6.65 -6.33 -3.19
CA LEU A 24 -6.45 -7.78 -3.34
C LEU A 24 -5.43 -8.34 -2.37
N GLY A 25 -4.62 -7.48 -1.73
CA GLY A 25 -3.45 -7.89 -0.96
C GLY A 25 -2.32 -8.47 -1.81
N THR A 26 -2.51 -8.65 -3.12
CA THR A 26 -1.51 -9.23 -4.03
C THR A 26 -0.19 -8.50 -3.95
N LEU A 27 0.88 -9.24 -3.72
CA LEU A 27 2.26 -8.75 -3.81
C LEU A 27 2.75 -8.81 -5.26
N VAL A 28 3.38 -7.74 -5.70
CA VAL A 28 3.91 -7.61 -7.06
C VAL A 28 5.42 -7.79 -7.02
N ASP A 29 5.95 -8.64 -7.90
CA ASP A 29 7.40 -8.78 -8.06
C ASP A 29 7.97 -7.54 -8.76
N VAL A 30 8.14 -6.47 -7.96
CA VAL A 30 8.64 -5.19 -8.44
C VAL A 30 10.12 -5.25 -8.82
N ALA A 31 10.89 -6.15 -8.21
CA ALA A 31 12.29 -6.34 -8.57
C ALA A 31 12.42 -6.87 -10.01
N ALA A 32 11.61 -7.87 -10.39
CA ALA A 32 11.59 -8.36 -11.77
C ALA A 32 11.12 -7.28 -12.77
N ILE A 33 10.18 -6.40 -12.36
CA ILE A 33 9.75 -5.27 -13.18
C ILE A 33 10.89 -4.27 -13.36
N CYS A 34 11.58 -3.89 -12.29
CA CYS A 34 12.72 -2.96 -12.33
C CYS A 34 13.86 -3.50 -13.21
N ALA A 35 14.22 -4.77 -13.02
CA ALA A 35 15.25 -5.42 -13.83
C ALA A 35 14.88 -5.43 -15.32
N GLY A 36 13.63 -5.75 -15.63
CA GLY A 36 13.13 -5.74 -17.02
C GLY A 36 13.08 -4.33 -17.61
N ALA A 37 12.61 -3.33 -16.87
CA ALA A 37 12.51 -1.94 -17.32
C ALA A 37 13.89 -1.33 -17.60
N ARG A 38 14.90 -1.69 -16.80
CA ARG A 38 16.29 -1.25 -16.96
C ARG A 38 16.86 -1.60 -18.33
N THR A 39 16.48 -2.73 -18.92
CA THR A 39 16.94 -3.13 -20.28
C THR A 39 16.41 -2.20 -21.35
N TYR A 40 15.39 -1.41 -21.08
CA TYR A 40 14.82 -0.40 -21.97
C TYR A 40 15.18 1.04 -21.56
N GLY A 41 15.97 1.22 -20.50
CA GLY A 41 16.29 2.56 -19.96
C GLY A 41 15.09 3.30 -19.39
N VAL A 42 14.01 2.60 -19.00
CA VAL A 42 12.79 3.20 -18.46
C VAL A 42 12.82 3.16 -16.94
N PRO A 43 12.73 4.31 -16.25
CA PRO A 43 12.70 4.37 -14.79
C PRO A 43 11.41 3.77 -14.22
N VAL A 44 11.50 3.28 -12.97
CA VAL A 44 10.38 2.67 -12.26
C VAL A 44 10.12 3.38 -10.94
N LEU A 45 8.87 3.82 -10.75
CA LEU A 45 8.33 4.29 -9.48
C LEU A 45 7.50 3.17 -8.85
N VAL A 46 7.84 2.80 -7.64
CA VAL A 46 7.12 1.81 -6.84
C VAL A 46 6.35 2.51 -5.74
N ASP A 47 5.03 2.34 -5.74
CA ASP A 47 4.20 2.70 -4.58
C ASP A 47 4.28 1.58 -3.54
N GLY A 48 5.09 1.80 -2.52
CA GLY A 48 5.29 0.91 -1.39
C GLY A 48 4.39 1.19 -0.19
N SER A 49 3.45 2.13 -0.31
CA SER A 49 2.61 2.59 0.82
C SER A 49 1.84 1.48 1.53
N GLN A 50 1.53 0.39 0.84
CA GLN A 50 0.89 -0.76 1.45
C GLN A 50 1.90 -1.86 1.81
N ALA A 51 2.96 -2.05 1.02
CA ALA A 51 3.93 -3.13 1.25
C ALA A 51 4.83 -2.88 2.46
N ALA A 52 5.25 -1.62 2.67
CA ALA A 52 6.25 -1.27 3.68
C ALA A 52 5.84 -1.58 5.13
N ILE A 53 4.53 -1.79 5.40
CA ILE A 53 4.04 -2.19 6.71
C ILE A 53 4.08 -3.71 6.92
N HIS A 54 3.99 -4.49 5.84
CA HIS A 54 3.82 -5.94 5.88
C HIS A 54 5.12 -6.73 5.72
N MET A 55 6.19 -6.09 5.19
CA MET A 55 7.42 -6.79 4.85
C MET A 55 8.66 -5.89 4.92
N PRO A 56 9.86 -6.46 5.14
CA PRO A 56 11.09 -5.71 5.01
C PRO A 56 11.26 -5.15 3.59
N ILE A 57 11.65 -3.89 3.47
CA ILE A 57 11.90 -3.24 2.19
C ILE A 57 13.38 -2.92 2.06
N ASN A 58 13.99 -3.34 0.95
CA ASN A 58 15.34 -2.95 0.56
C ASN A 58 15.31 -2.38 -0.87
N VAL A 59 15.36 -1.07 -0.99
CA VAL A 59 15.25 -0.37 -2.28
C VAL A 59 16.40 -0.66 -3.23
N GLU A 60 17.60 -0.96 -2.71
CA GLU A 60 18.78 -1.33 -3.52
C GLU A 60 18.57 -2.71 -4.15
N GLN A 61 18.07 -3.69 -3.38
CA GLN A 61 17.75 -5.02 -3.89
C GLN A 61 16.59 -5.00 -4.89
N ILE A 62 15.57 -4.17 -4.65
CA ILE A 62 14.48 -3.94 -5.60
C ILE A 62 15.01 -3.30 -6.88
N GLY A 63 15.98 -2.40 -6.77
CA GLY A 63 16.60 -1.69 -7.89
C GLY A 63 15.65 -0.71 -8.57
N CYS A 64 14.73 -0.11 -7.83
CA CYS A 64 13.82 0.92 -8.32
C CYS A 64 14.49 2.29 -8.37
N ASP A 65 13.97 3.18 -9.22
CA ASP A 65 14.41 4.57 -9.29
C ASP A 65 13.71 5.44 -8.22
N PHE A 66 12.47 5.08 -7.88
CA PHE A 66 11.65 5.78 -6.88
C PHE A 66 10.88 4.75 -6.04
N TYR A 67 10.79 5.00 -4.72
CA TYR A 67 9.98 4.20 -3.81
C TYR A 67 9.23 5.11 -2.83
N ALA A 68 7.91 5.12 -2.90
CA ALA A 68 7.08 6.01 -2.08
C ALA A 68 6.44 5.26 -0.91
N VAL A 69 6.43 5.89 0.28
CA VAL A 69 5.74 5.40 1.47
C VAL A 69 4.94 6.51 2.13
N THR A 70 3.86 6.14 2.82
CA THR A 70 3.02 7.08 3.58
C THR A 70 3.01 6.74 5.05
N GLY A 71 3.21 7.76 5.90
CA GLY A 71 3.40 7.57 7.34
C GLY A 71 2.19 7.00 8.06
N HIS A 72 0.97 7.44 7.71
CA HIS A 72 -0.24 6.97 8.38
C HIS A 72 -0.53 5.46 8.20
N LYS A 73 0.09 4.80 7.22
CA LYS A 73 0.04 3.34 7.09
C LYS A 73 1.18 2.64 7.83
N LEU A 74 2.22 3.36 8.20
CA LEU A 74 3.37 2.88 8.97
C LEU A 74 3.22 3.18 10.49
N TYR A 75 1.98 3.20 10.99
CA TYR A 75 1.62 3.57 12.35
C TYR A 75 2.06 4.98 12.77
N GLY A 76 2.50 5.79 11.81
CA GLY A 76 2.91 7.18 11.99
C GLY A 76 1.75 8.16 11.81
N PRO A 77 2.01 9.45 12.02
CA PRO A 77 1.02 10.51 11.89
C PRO A 77 0.54 10.70 10.44
N SER A 78 -0.71 11.15 10.30
CA SER A 78 -1.20 11.65 9.01
C SER A 78 -0.41 12.87 8.55
N GLY A 79 -0.27 13.05 7.23
CA GLY A 79 0.47 14.17 6.66
C GLY A 79 1.99 13.97 6.63
N SER A 80 2.48 12.77 6.97
CA SER A 80 3.89 12.37 6.82
C SER A 80 4.04 11.28 5.74
N GLY A 81 5.22 11.18 5.21
CA GLY A 81 5.61 10.19 4.22
C GLY A 81 7.00 10.47 3.69
N ALA A 82 7.52 9.59 2.89
CA ALA A 82 8.82 9.74 2.25
C ALA A 82 8.82 9.13 0.85
N ILE A 83 9.69 9.66 0.01
CA ILE A 83 10.03 9.07 -1.28
C ILE A 83 11.54 8.86 -1.34
N TYR A 84 11.95 7.60 -1.57
CA TYR A 84 13.31 7.31 -1.99
C TYR A 84 13.46 7.67 -3.47
N VAL A 85 14.56 8.33 -3.80
CA VAL A 85 14.93 8.64 -5.18
C VAL A 85 16.36 8.18 -5.41
N HIS A 86 16.60 7.39 -6.45
CA HIS A 86 17.95 6.98 -6.84
C HIS A 86 18.80 8.21 -7.18
N GLN A 87 20.05 8.23 -6.76
CA GLN A 87 20.94 9.38 -6.86
C GLN A 87 21.03 9.95 -8.28
N ASP A 88 21.13 9.09 -9.29
CA ASP A 88 21.24 9.55 -10.70
C ASP A 88 19.99 10.31 -11.15
N ARG A 89 18.82 9.94 -10.63
CA ARG A 89 17.56 10.62 -10.96
C ARG A 89 17.44 11.99 -10.31
N MET A 90 17.98 12.14 -9.09
CA MET A 90 17.93 13.44 -8.40
C MET A 90 18.59 14.56 -9.22
N ALA A 91 19.64 14.27 -9.98
CA ALA A 91 20.32 15.25 -10.81
C ALA A 91 19.43 15.76 -11.96
N GLU A 92 18.63 14.87 -12.55
CA GLU A 92 17.77 15.15 -13.70
C GLU A 92 16.44 15.82 -13.31
N MET A 93 16.01 15.64 -12.05
CA MET A 93 14.71 16.13 -11.58
C MET A 93 14.73 17.65 -11.32
N ARG A 94 13.63 18.29 -11.70
CA ARG A 94 13.33 19.67 -11.32
C ARG A 94 12.49 19.70 -10.06
N PRO A 95 12.60 20.75 -9.23
CA PRO A 95 11.69 20.98 -8.14
C PRO A 95 10.23 21.02 -8.63
N PHE A 96 9.35 20.36 -7.87
CA PHE A 96 7.90 20.35 -8.17
C PHE A 96 7.20 21.58 -7.61
N MET A 97 7.65 22.07 -6.45
CA MET A 97 7.13 23.26 -5.76
C MET A 97 8.26 24.23 -5.50
N GLY A 98 7.93 25.48 -5.23
CA GLY A 98 8.86 26.52 -4.78
C GLY A 98 8.55 26.91 -3.33
N GLY A 99 9.59 27.24 -2.56
CA GLY A 99 9.42 27.66 -1.16
C GLY A 99 10.77 28.02 -0.51
N GLY A 100 10.73 28.35 0.77
CA GLY A 100 11.92 28.56 1.59
C GLY A 100 12.77 27.30 1.71
N ASP A 101 13.96 27.40 2.23
CA ASP A 101 14.96 26.38 2.51
C ASP A 101 15.51 25.62 1.29
N MET A 102 14.73 25.43 0.25
CA MET A 102 15.15 24.75 -1.00
C MET A 102 15.96 25.64 -1.94
N ILE A 103 16.04 26.93 -1.68
CA ILE A 103 16.63 27.96 -2.55
C ILE A 103 17.97 28.40 -1.98
N ARG A 104 19.01 28.42 -2.83
CA ARG A 104 20.32 29.02 -2.51
C ARG A 104 20.35 30.50 -2.81
N GLU A 105 19.78 30.90 -3.93
CA GLU A 105 19.77 32.30 -4.39
C GLU A 105 18.54 32.57 -5.25
N VAL A 106 17.96 33.76 -5.07
CA VAL A 106 16.87 34.28 -5.91
C VAL A 106 17.24 35.67 -6.37
N THR A 107 17.24 35.89 -7.67
CA THR A 107 17.33 37.22 -8.29
C THR A 107 16.01 37.52 -8.99
N ARG A 108 15.93 38.72 -9.62
CA ARG A 108 14.75 39.07 -10.41
C ARG A 108 14.46 38.06 -11.53
N ASP A 109 15.49 37.52 -12.15
CA ASP A 109 15.39 36.76 -13.39
C ASP A 109 15.79 35.28 -13.23
N THR A 110 16.35 34.90 -12.06
CA THR A 110 16.88 33.55 -11.84
C THR A 110 16.57 33.01 -10.44
N VAL A 111 16.39 31.70 -10.36
CA VAL A 111 16.30 30.95 -9.10
C VAL A 111 17.37 29.86 -9.14
N ILE A 112 18.25 29.86 -8.15
CA ILE A 112 19.27 28.81 -7.95
C ILE A 112 18.85 27.99 -6.73
N TYR A 113 18.61 26.71 -6.96
CA TYR A 113 18.21 25.79 -5.91
C TYR A 113 19.40 25.23 -5.16
N ASN A 114 19.18 24.77 -3.94
CA ASN A 114 20.12 23.96 -3.17
C ASN A 114 20.38 22.63 -3.87
N ALA A 115 21.39 21.89 -3.37
CA ALA A 115 21.61 20.52 -3.79
C ALA A 115 20.46 19.59 -3.31
N ALA A 116 20.30 18.44 -3.95
CA ALA A 116 19.41 17.40 -3.43
C ALA A 116 19.94 16.88 -2.08
N PRO A 117 19.08 16.49 -1.13
CA PRO A 117 17.62 16.43 -1.24
C PRO A 117 16.91 17.77 -1.04
N MET A 118 17.59 18.80 -0.49
CA MET A 118 16.99 20.08 -0.07
C MET A 118 16.23 20.79 -1.19
N LYS A 119 16.67 20.67 -2.47
CA LYS A 119 15.96 21.27 -3.60
C LYS A 119 14.53 20.75 -3.81
N PHE A 120 14.12 19.68 -3.12
CA PHE A 120 12.79 19.11 -3.21
C PHE A 120 11.93 19.36 -1.97
N GLU A 121 12.51 19.98 -0.92
CA GLU A 121 11.87 20.25 0.36
C GLU A 121 11.43 21.72 0.43
N ALA A 122 10.23 22.01 -0.05
CA ALA A 122 9.72 23.37 -0.20
C ALA A 122 9.10 23.90 1.09
N GLY A 123 9.80 24.81 1.79
CA GLY A 123 9.34 25.46 3.01
C GLY A 123 9.48 24.61 4.28
N THR A 124 9.00 25.15 5.40
CA THR A 124 9.05 24.46 6.68
C THR A 124 8.30 23.12 6.61
N PRO A 125 8.95 21.97 6.90
CA PRO A 125 8.30 20.68 6.85
C PRO A 125 7.29 20.52 7.99
N GLY A 126 6.44 19.49 7.91
CA GLY A 126 5.57 19.09 9.01
C GLY A 126 6.39 18.49 10.17
N ILE A 127 6.97 19.35 11.01
CA ILE A 127 7.97 18.97 12.03
C ILE A 127 7.44 17.87 12.95
N VAL A 128 6.25 18.08 13.54
CA VAL A 128 5.61 17.11 14.45
C VAL A 128 5.35 15.78 13.76
N GLN A 129 4.86 15.83 12.52
CA GLN A 129 4.55 14.66 11.73
C GLN A 129 5.82 13.87 11.34
N THR A 130 6.89 14.57 11.01
CA THR A 130 8.18 13.94 10.65
C THR A 130 8.82 13.27 11.88
N ILE A 131 8.83 13.96 13.03
CA ILE A 131 9.33 13.39 14.30
C ILE A 131 8.47 12.16 14.68
N GLY A 132 7.15 12.28 14.63
CA GLY A 132 6.24 11.18 14.97
C GLY A 132 6.39 9.99 14.03
N LEU A 133 6.68 10.21 12.73
CA LEU A 133 7.01 9.12 11.81
C LEU A 133 8.32 8.43 12.21
N GLY A 134 9.35 9.20 12.60
CA GLY A 134 10.60 8.63 13.11
C GLY A 134 10.36 7.69 14.29
N VAL A 135 9.58 8.13 15.29
CA VAL A 135 9.22 7.30 16.45
C VAL A 135 8.49 6.01 16.05
N ALA A 136 7.56 6.09 15.07
CA ALA A 136 6.86 4.92 14.58
C ALA A 136 7.81 3.93 13.87
N LEU A 137 8.75 4.43 13.10
CA LEU A 137 9.76 3.60 12.43
C LEU A 137 10.72 2.94 13.43
N ASP A 138 11.12 3.64 14.47
CA ASP A 138 11.94 3.08 15.56
C ASP A 138 11.19 1.96 16.30
N TYR A 139 9.90 2.15 16.55
CA TYR A 139 9.03 1.12 17.14
C TYR A 139 8.96 -0.14 16.27
N LEU A 140 8.68 0.02 14.97
CA LEU A 140 8.62 -1.10 14.01
C LEU A 140 9.97 -1.81 13.88
N THR A 141 11.06 -1.05 13.85
CA THR A 141 12.42 -1.57 13.79
C THR A 141 12.76 -2.35 15.07
N GLY A 142 12.34 -1.85 16.23
CA GLY A 142 12.51 -2.50 17.52
C GLY A 142 11.78 -3.85 17.63
N LEU A 143 10.59 -3.98 17.03
CA LEU A 143 9.88 -5.25 16.91
C LEU A 143 10.57 -6.20 15.89
N GLY A 144 11.19 -5.63 14.88
CA GLY A 144 11.81 -6.33 13.76
C GLY A 144 10.83 -6.65 12.64
N MET A 145 11.02 -6.06 11.48
CA MET A 145 10.13 -6.26 10.32
C MET A 145 10.00 -7.73 9.89
N ALA A 146 11.01 -8.55 10.09
CA ALA A 146 10.93 -9.99 9.83
C ALA A 146 9.97 -10.71 10.79
N ASN A 147 9.94 -10.31 12.06
CA ASN A 147 9.02 -10.86 13.06
C ASN A 147 7.58 -10.45 12.76
N ILE A 148 7.37 -9.19 12.38
CA ILE A 148 6.07 -8.67 11.96
C ILE A 148 5.56 -9.48 10.75
N ALA A 149 6.38 -9.63 9.72
CA ALA A 149 6.03 -10.41 8.54
C ALA A 149 5.70 -11.87 8.87
N ALA A 150 6.47 -12.50 9.77
CA ALA A 150 6.20 -13.88 10.20
C ALA A 150 4.87 -14.01 10.95
N HIS A 151 4.56 -13.10 11.87
CA HIS A 151 3.28 -13.04 12.58
C HIS A 151 2.10 -12.81 11.60
N GLU A 152 2.22 -11.82 10.72
CA GLU A 152 1.17 -11.52 9.75
C GLU A 152 0.94 -12.65 8.75
N ASN A 153 1.98 -13.37 8.34
CA ASN A 153 1.84 -14.55 7.49
C ASN A 153 1.05 -15.68 8.18
N GLN A 154 1.32 -15.96 9.47
CA GLN A 154 0.58 -16.94 10.22
C GLN A 154 -0.90 -16.54 10.37
N LEU A 155 -1.15 -15.29 10.70
CA LEU A 155 -2.50 -14.75 10.82
C LEU A 155 -3.25 -14.74 9.48
N ARG A 156 -2.55 -14.41 8.37
CA ARG A 156 -3.10 -14.49 7.01
C ARG A 156 -3.56 -15.91 6.67
N ASP A 157 -2.71 -16.89 6.93
CA ASP A 157 -3.01 -18.28 6.60
C ASP A 157 -4.18 -18.80 7.44
N TYR A 158 -4.25 -18.39 8.72
CA TYR A 158 -5.39 -18.67 9.58
C TYR A 158 -6.68 -18.00 9.06
N ALA A 159 -6.65 -16.71 8.79
CA ALA A 159 -7.81 -15.97 8.29
C ALA A 159 -8.30 -16.51 6.93
N ARG A 160 -7.37 -16.86 6.04
CA ARG A 160 -7.70 -17.47 4.75
C ARG A 160 -8.44 -18.78 4.93
N LYS A 161 -7.91 -19.68 5.79
CA LYS A 161 -8.54 -20.98 6.08
C LYS A 161 -9.96 -20.82 6.63
N ARG A 162 -10.18 -19.81 7.50
CA ARG A 162 -11.50 -19.54 8.07
C ARG A 162 -12.46 -18.98 7.01
N LEU A 163 -12.03 -18.03 6.18
CA LEU A 163 -12.84 -17.46 5.10
C LEU A 163 -13.15 -18.48 3.99
N ASP A 164 -12.20 -19.33 3.63
CA ASP A 164 -12.41 -20.40 2.63
C ASP A 164 -13.44 -21.47 3.12
N GLY A 165 -13.71 -21.52 4.42
CA GLY A 165 -14.77 -22.36 5.01
C GLY A 165 -16.18 -21.82 4.80
N LEU A 166 -16.33 -20.55 4.40
CA LEU A 166 -17.62 -19.89 4.17
C LEU A 166 -17.95 -19.92 2.66
N ASN A 167 -18.74 -20.91 2.24
CA ASN A 167 -19.04 -21.16 0.82
C ASN A 167 -19.86 -20.06 0.13
N TRP A 168 -20.45 -19.17 0.89
CA TRP A 168 -21.22 -18.00 0.46
C TRP A 168 -20.38 -16.69 0.44
N ILE A 169 -19.09 -16.76 0.78
CA ILE A 169 -18.13 -15.64 0.65
C ILE A 169 -17.22 -15.88 -0.55
N THR A 170 -17.08 -14.87 -1.39
CA THR A 170 -16.08 -14.84 -2.47
C THR A 170 -14.97 -13.87 -2.12
N VAL A 171 -13.78 -14.40 -1.78
CA VAL A 171 -12.59 -13.59 -1.53
C VAL A 171 -11.96 -13.18 -2.86
N GLN A 172 -11.72 -11.88 -3.03
CA GLN A 172 -11.03 -11.32 -4.18
C GLN A 172 -9.50 -11.37 -3.99
N GLY A 173 -8.77 -11.71 -5.05
CA GLY A 173 -7.32 -11.85 -4.99
C GLY A 173 -6.87 -13.16 -4.34
N THR A 174 -6.76 -14.19 -5.18
CA THR A 174 -6.46 -15.58 -4.77
C THR A 174 -4.99 -15.96 -4.92
N THR A 175 -4.11 -15.01 -5.21
CA THR A 175 -2.66 -15.28 -5.32
C THR A 175 -2.12 -15.80 -4.00
N PRO A 176 -1.21 -16.82 -4.02
CA PRO A 176 -0.58 -17.31 -2.80
C PRO A 176 0.22 -16.22 -2.08
N ASP A 177 0.94 -15.40 -2.86
CA ASP A 177 1.71 -14.28 -2.34
C ASP A 177 0.79 -13.06 -2.16
N LYS A 178 0.30 -12.88 -0.94
CA LYS A 178 -0.53 -11.73 -0.58
C LYS A 178 -0.26 -11.25 0.84
N ALA A 179 -0.49 -9.96 1.05
CA ALA A 179 -0.51 -9.36 2.38
C ALA A 179 -1.80 -9.75 3.13
N LEU A 180 -1.86 -9.42 4.41
CA LEU A 180 -2.98 -9.70 5.32
C LEU A 180 -4.17 -8.76 5.07
N ILE A 181 -4.66 -8.76 3.81
CA ILE A 181 -5.76 -7.94 3.30
C ILE A 181 -6.74 -8.86 2.56
N PHE A 182 -8.00 -8.84 2.96
CA PHE A 182 -9.07 -9.64 2.36
C PHE A 182 -10.22 -8.74 1.94
N SER A 183 -10.37 -8.56 0.62
CA SER A 183 -11.59 -8.01 0.05
C SER A 183 -12.51 -9.14 -0.35
N PHE A 184 -13.79 -9.02 -0.02
CA PHE A 184 -14.74 -10.08 -0.27
C PHE A 184 -16.13 -9.53 -0.62
N SER A 185 -16.91 -10.37 -1.29
CA SER A 185 -18.34 -10.22 -1.49
C SER A 185 -19.08 -11.39 -0.88
N MET A 186 -20.34 -11.20 -0.52
CA MET A 186 -21.26 -12.20 -0.01
C MET A 186 -22.28 -12.54 -1.10
N GLU A 187 -22.67 -13.79 -1.20
CA GLU A 187 -23.74 -14.20 -2.11
C GLU A 187 -25.09 -13.56 -1.77
N GLY A 188 -26.02 -13.57 -2.73
CA GLY A 188 -27.32 -12.97 -2.56
C GLY A 188 -27.33 -11.46 -2.89
N ALA A 189 -28.32 -10.74 -2.35
CA ALA A 189 -28.52 -9.32 -2.58
C ALA A 189 -27.77 -8.42 -1.57
N ALA A 190 -26.91 -8.99 -0.74
CA ALA A 190 -26.23 -8.27 0.33
C ALA A 190 -25.27 -7.21 -0.23
N HIS A 191 -25.55 -5.95 0.04
CA HIS A 191 -24.67 -4.85 -0.35
C HIS A 191 -23.51 -4.72 0.65
N ALA A 192 -22.30 -4.39 0.18
CA ALA A 192 -21.12 -4.25 1.03
C ALA A 192 -21.34 -3.31 2.24
N HIS A 193 -22.14 -2.26 2.10
CA HIS A 193 -22.51 -1.36 3.19
C HIS A 193 -23.36 -2.01 4.27
N ASP A 194 -24.32 -2.86 3.89
CA ASP A 194 -25.20 -3.54 4.84
C ASP A 194 -24.39 -4.54 5.66
N ILE A 195 -23.54 -5.31 5.00
CA ILE A 195 -22.58 -6.21 5.64
C ILE A 195 -21.72 -5.44 6.65
N SER A 196 -21.07 -4.35 6.20
CA SER A 196 -20.19 -3.56 7.08
C SER A 196 -20.93 -2.96 8.27
N THR A 197 -22.19 -2.60 8.12
CA THR A 197 -23.03 -2.06 9.21
C THR A 197 -23.34 -3.12 10.27
N ILE A 198 -23.58 -4.37 9.86
CA ILE A 198 -23.82 -5.47 10.79
C ILE A 198 -22.52 -5.82 11.54
N LEU A 199 -21.40 -5.90 10.82
CA LEU A 199 -20.10 -6.18 11.41
C LEU A 199 -19.70 -5.10 12.43
N ASP A 200 -19.93 -3.82 12.12
CA ASP A 200 -19.64 -2.69 13.03
C ASP A 200 -20.42 -2.81 14.36
N LYS A 201 -21.70 -3.20 14.31
CA LYS A 201 -22.52 -3.49 15.50
C LYS A 201 -22.00 -4.65 16.35
N LYS A 202 -21.15 -5.50 15.77
CA LYS A 202 -20.45 -6.60 16.46
C LYS A 202 -19.03 -6.24 16.88
N GLY A 203 -18.64 -4.96 16.72
CA GLY A 203 -17.31 -4.47 17.08
C GLY A 203 -16.23 -4.80 16.05
N VAL A 204 -16.62 -5.20 14.82
CA VAL A 204 -15.68 -5.52 13.74
C VAL A 204 -15.66 -4.40 12.71
N ALA A 205 -14.58 -3.66 12.66
CA ALA A 205 -14.37 -2.58 11.70
C ALA A 205 -13.84 -3.12 10.35
N VAL A 206 -14.66 -3.01 9.31
CA VAL A 206 -14.26 -3.29 7.93
C VAL A 206 -14.53 -2.07 7.05
N ARG A 207 -13.90 -2.00 5.90
CA ARG A 207 -14.18 -0.96 4.93
C ARG A 207 -15.08 -1.50 3.81
N ALA A 208 -16.21 -0.83 3.56
CA ALA A 208 -17.07 -1.10 2.40
C ALA A 208 -16.81 -0.08 1.28
N GLY A 209 -16.91 -0.49 0.02
CA GLY A 209 -16.88 0.37 -1.15
C GLY A 209 -15.87 -0.06 -2.23
N GLN A 210 -15.46 0.91 -3.05
CA GLN A 210 -14.55 0.67 -4.19
C GLN A 210 -13.06 0.73 -3.84
N HIS A 211 -12.69 1.08 -2.62
CA HIS A 211 -11.31 1.16 -2.11
C HIS A 211 -10.37 2.05 -2.95
N CYS A 212 -10.89 3.11 -3.56
CA CYS A 212 -10.18 4.00 -4.49
C CYS A 212 -9.70 3.29 -5.77
N THR A 213 -10.35 2.21 -6.19
CA THR A 213 -9.94 1.37 -7.33
C THR A 213 -11.11 1.05 -8.26
N GLY A 214 -11.89 2.06 -8.66
CA GLY A 214 -13.03 1.88 -9.55
C GLY A 214 -12.75 1.03 -10.80
N PRO A 215 -11.61 1.22 -11.53
CA PRO A 215 -11.27 0.37 -12.67
C PRO A 215 -11.07 -1.11 -12.31
N LEU A 216 -10.54 -1.41 -11.12
CA LEU A 216 -10.39 -2.79 -10.65
C LEU A 216 -11.76 -3.40 -10.32
N MET A 217 -12.64 -2.63 -9.65
CA MET A 217 -14.01 -3.10 -9.38
C MET A 217 -14.75 -3.43 -10.68
N ALA A 218 -14.66 -2.54 -11.68
CA ALA A 218 -15.25 -2.78 -12.99
C ALA A 218 -14.66 -4.04 -13.67
N HIS A 219 -13.35 -4.27 -13.58
CA HIS A 219 -12.69 -5.46 -14.11
C HIS A 219 -13.16 -6.75 -13.44
N LEU A 220 -13.45 -6.70 -12.15
CA LEU A 220 -13.99 -7.83 -11.37
C LEU A 220 -15.50 -8.02 -11.56
N GLY A 221 -16.18 -7.10 -12.25
CA GLY A 221 -17.63 -7.12 -12.39
C GLY A 221 -18.38 -6.77 -11.09
N LEU A 222 -17.74 -6.04 -10.18
CA LEU A 222 -18.27 -5.69 -8.86
C LEU A 222 -18.48 -4.18 -8.74
N ASN A 223 -19.50 -3.78 -7.99
CA ASN A 223 -19.76 -2.38 -7.64
C ASN A 223 -18.98 -1.96 -6.39
N ALA A 224 -18.84 -2.86 -5.44
CA ALA A 224 -18.17 -2.65 -4.15
C ALA A 224 -17.78 -4.01 -3.53
N THR A 225 -16.85 -3.98 -2.58
CA THR A 225 -16.53 -5.12 -1.71
C THR A 225 -16.43 -4.65 -0.26
N CYS A 226 -16.57 -5.57 0.69
CA CYS A 226 -16.07 -5.39 2.04
C CYS A 226 -14.58 -5.75 2.07
N ARG A 227 -13.79 -5.03 2.87
CA ARG A 227 -12.37 -5.31 3.06
C ARG A 227 -12.03 -5.37 4.54
N ALA A 228 -11.58 -6.54 4.98
CA ALA A 228 -10.90 -6.73 6.25
C ALA A 228 -9.40 -6.57 6.05
N SER A 229 -8.77 -5.73 6.86
CA SER A 229 -7.32 -5.52 6.88
C SER A 229 -6.85 -5.68 8.32
N PHE A 230 -5.84 -6.49 8.53
CA PHE A 230 -5.29 -6.73 9.84
C PHE A 230 -3.88 -6.13 9.93
N GLY A 231 -3.43 -5.88 11.14
CA GLY A 231 -2.10 -5.36 11.41
C GLY A 231 -1.35 -6.23 12.42
N LEU A 232 -0.14 -5.80 12.74
CA LEU A 232 0.79 -6.50 13.64
C LEU A 232 0.23 -6.80 15.04
N TYR A 233 -0.83 -6.13 15.46
CA TYR A 233 -1.46 -6.27 16.78
C TYR A 233 -2.67 -7.21 16.79
N ASN A 234 -3.13 -7.68 15.63
CA ASN A 234 -4.29 -8.56 15.55
C ASN A 234 -3.93 -10.01 15.89
N THR A 235 -4.94 -10.77 16.30
CA THR A 235 -4.85 -12.13 16.81
C THR A 235 -5.80 -13.08 16.07
N ASN A 236 -5.59 -14.38 16.21
CA ASN A 236 -6.51 -15.41 15.69
C ASN A 236 -7.93 -15.27 16.27
N ALA A 237 -8.05 -14.88 17.54
CA ALA A 237 -9.35 -14.68 18.18
C ALA A 237 -10.15 -13.54 17.50
N GLU A 238 -9.49 -12.48 17.04
CA GLU A 238 -10.15 -11.39 16.31
C GLU A 238 -10.56 -11.81 14.90
N VAL A 239 -9.83 -12.75 14.29
CA VAL A 239 -10.28 -13.39 13.04
C VAL A 239 -11.56 -14.20 13.31
N ASP A 240 -11.63 -14.94 14.42
CA ASP A 240 -12.83 -15.71 14.77
C ASP A 240 -14.03 -14.78 15.00
N VAL A 241 -13.86 -13.65 15.67
CA VAL A 241 -14.92 -12.63 15.83
C VAL A 241 -15.39 -12.10 14.48
N LEU A 242 -14.48 -11.89 13.49
CA LEU A 242 -14.87 -11.52 12.14
C LEU A 242 -15.74 -12.60 11.49
N ILE A 243 -15.37 -13.89 11.63
CA ILE A 243 -16.15 -15.00 11.07
C ILE A 243 -17.55 -15.07 11.67
N ASP A 244 -17.65 -15.03 13.00
CA ASP A 244 -18.94 -15.04 13.71
C ASP A 244 -19.85 -13.87 13.28
N ALA A 245 -19.26 -12.70 13.08
CA ALA A 245 -19.98 -11.52 12.59
C ALA A 245 -20.41 -11.66 11.13
N LEU A 246 -19.62 -12.32 10.28
CA LEU A 246 -19.99 -12.63 8.90
C LEU A 246 -21.12 -13.65 8.82
N GLU A 247 -21.11 -14.70 9.65
CA GLU A 247 -22.19 -15.68 9.75
C GLU A 247 -23.50 -15.00 10.14
N LEU A 248 -23.49 -14.13 11.16
CA LEU A 248 -24.66 -13.35 11.51
C LEU A 248 -25.14 -12.43 10.37
N ALA A 249 -24.19 -11.78 9.66
CA ALA A 249 -24.56 -10.93 8.53
C ALA A 249 -25.24 -11.72 7.40
N HIS A 250 -24.76 -12.93 7.14
CA HIS A 250 -25.35 -13.83 6.17
C HIS A 250 -26.78 -14.24 6.59
N ASP A 251 -26.97 -14.65 7.83
CA ASP A 251 -28.29 -15.04 8.37
C ASP A 251 -29.33 -13.93 8.32
N LEU A 252 -28.89 -12.65 8.36
CA LEU A 252 -29.77 -11.50 8.34
C LEU A 252 -30.06 -10.95 6.93
N LEU A 253 -29.19 -11.20 5.97
CA LEU A 253 -29.23 -10.56 4.64
C LEU A 253 -29.55 -11.54 3.49
N CYS A 254 -29.41 -12.82 3.71
CA CYS A 254 -29.61 -13.89 2.73
C CYS A 254 -30.63 -14.91 3.21
#